data_827e04b85b11c0c50c236b08c820f257
#
_entry.id   827e04b85b11c0c50c236b08c820f257
#
_cell.length_a   1.000
_cell.length_b   1.000
_cell.length_c   1.000
_cell.angle_alpha   90.00
_cell.angle_beta   90.00
_cell.angle_gamma   90.00
#
_symmetry.space_group_name_H-M   'P 1'
#
loop_
_entity.id
_entity.type
_entity.pdbx_description
1 polymer ?
#
loop_
_entity_poly.entity_id
_entity_poly.type
_entity_poly.pdbx_seq_one_letter_code
_entity_poly.pdbx_strand_id
1 'polypeptide(L)'
;NTEVYSRIDDADLRLKLALTKGASSLGVEFENKNILFWQQGELLINKVAVFLQTDIEVDRSTALWTLKNTGLTINGIRMDVNGELRRDTVTKTVGMNLKYGLHAPSMETVMNMIPEAYVKRGQISAKGEVKVNGTLEGNYGNKQLPAISLNIKINDASARYEGLPYGIDNFTADFESYIDLMRRNPSFLNLKILHFEGVHTKILADAKVEDLLIDPFITLHTESTVDLDALAKTFPLQESVTIRGKLDAGLN
;
A
#
# COMPACT_ATOMS: atom_id res chain seq x y z
N ASN A 1 17.06 -19.28 -14.28
CA ASN A 1 15.94 -19.90 -13.58
C ASN A 1 15.94 -19.38 -12.15
N THR A 2 14.92 -18.61 -11.80
CA THR A 2 14.72 -18.16 -10.41
C THR A 2 13.86 -19.23 -9.74
N GLU A 3 14.43 -20.03 -8.86
CA GLU A 3 13.66 -20.99 -8.08
C GLU A 3 12.90 -20.24 -6.99
N VAL A 4 11.58 -20.41 -7.01
CA VAL A 4 10.66 -19.87 -6.02
C VAL A 4 9.80 -21.00 -5.52
N TYR A 5 9.74 -21.18 -4.21
CA TYR A 5 8.80 -22.14 -3.61
C TYR A 5 8.21 -21.58 -2.31
N SER A 6 7.01 -22.06 -2.01
CA SER A 6 6.31 -21.73 -0.79
C SER A 6 5.88 -22.99 -0.05
N ARG A 7 5.80 -22.90 1.26
CA ARG A 7 5.25 -23.94 2.12
C ARG A 7 4.07 -23.37 2.89
N ILE A 8 2.96 -24.08 2.86
CA ILE A 8 1.73 -23.72 3.54
C ILE A 8 1.41 -24.88 4.48
N ASP A 9 1.44 -24.63 5.78
CA ASP A 9 1.09 -25.59 6.81
C ASP A 9 -0.24 -25.18 7.46
N ASP A 10 -1.10 -26.15 7.77
CA ASP A 10 -2.38 -25.95 8.50
C ASP A 10 -3.32 -24.92 7.87
N ALA A 11 -3.66 -25.12 6.59
CA ALA A 11 -4.59 -24.26 5.86
C ALA A 11 -6.04 -24.72 6.06
N ASP A 12 -6.90 -23.82 6.53
CA ASP A 12 -8.35 -23.99 6.56
C ASP A 12 -8.99 -23.30 5.36
N LEU A 13 -9.79 -24.04 4.60
CA LEU A 13 -10.57 -23.53 3.47
C LEU A 13 -12.04 -23.87 3.64
N ARG A 14 -12.90 -22.86 3.66
CA ARG A 14 -14.35 -23.03 3.66
C ARG A 14 -14.95 -22.39 2.42
N LEU A 15 -15.78 -23.17 1.74
CA LEU A 15 -16.48 -22.75 0.54
C LEU A 15 -17.99 -22.86 0.76
N LYS A 16 -18.73 -21.82 0.39
CA LYS A 16 -20.20 -21.79 0.37
C LYS A 16 -20.63 -21.44 -1.04
N LEU A 17 -21.38 -22.33 -1.67
CA LEU A 17 -21.87 -22.13 -3.03
C LEU A 17 -23.40 -22.19 -3.06
N ALA A 18 -24.03 -21.18 -3.62
CA ALA A 18 -25.46 -21.20 -3.93
C ALA A 18 -25.66 -20.90 -5.43
N LEU A 19 -26.48 -21.73 -6.08
CA LEU A 19 -26.76 -21.67 -7.51
C LEU A 19 -28.26 -21.50 -7.72
N THR A 20 -28.62 -20.50 -8.55
CA THR A 20 -29.98 -20.29 -9.04
C THR A 20 -29.98 -20.23 -10.57
N LYS A 21 -31.17 -20.11 -11.20
CA LYS A 21 -31.27 -20.08 -12.68
C LYS A 21 -30.51 -18.92 -13.33
N GLY A 22 -30.39 -17.77 -12.67
CA GLY A 22 -29.78 -16.55 -13.23
C GLY A 22 -28.57 -16.05 -12.45
N ALA A 23 -28.39 -16.49 -11.21
CA ALA A 23 -27.35 -15.97 -10.34
C ALA A 23 -26.63 -17.10 -9.60
N SER A 24 -25.40 -16.80 -9.17
CA SER A 24 -24.62 -17.68 -8.30
C SER A 24 -24.00 -16.83 -7.21
N SER A 25 -23.88 -17.37 -6.01
CA SER A 25 -23.05 -16.76 -4.98
C SER A 25 -21.99 -17.74 -4.51
N LEU A 26 -20.79 -17.24 -4.29
CA LEU A 26 -19.64 -17.97 -3.78
C LEU A 26 -19.06 -17.23 -2.59
N GLY A 27 -19.15 -17.85 -1.42
CA GLY A 27 -18.41 -17.42 -0.23
C GLY A 27 -17.13 -18.24 -0.12
N VAL A 28 -16.02 -17.56 0.08
CA VAL A 28 -14.70 -18.17 0.33
C VAL A 28 -14.16 -17.62 1.62
N GLU A 29 -13.72 -18.52 2.50
CA GLU A 29 -12.97 -18.18 3.70
C GLU A 29 -11.71 -19.07 3.71
N PHE A 30 -10.56 -18.45 3.76
CA PHE A 30 -9.27 -19.13 3.84
C PHE A 30 -8.47 -18.55 5.00
N GLU A 31 -7.97 -19.41 5.85
CA GLU A 31 -7.09 -19.05 6.95
C GLU A 31 -5.84 -19.91 6.91
N ASN A 32 -4.69 -19.25 7.04
CA ASN A 32 -3.42 -19.91 7.26
C ASN A 32 -2.54 -19.04 8.18
N LYS A 33 -1.91 -19.67 9.17
CA LYS A 33 -1.11 -18.96 10.19
C LYS A 33 0.39 -19.06 9.96
N ASN A 34 0.80 -19.83 8.94
CA ASN A 34 2.22 -20.21 8.82
C ASN A 34 2.65 -20.40 7.36
N ILE A 35 2.59 -19.32 6.58
CA ILE A 35 3.12 -19.34 5.21
C ILE A 35 4.60 -18.99 5.24
N LEU A 36 5.41 -19.81 4.60
CA LEU A 36 6.83 -19.61 4.38
C LEU A 36 7.08 -19.42 2.87
N PHE A 37 7.96 -18.54 2.51
CA PHE A 37 8.28 -18.27 1.11
C PHE A 37 9.79 -18.12 0.92
N TRP A 38 10.34 -18.85 -0.04
CA TRP A 38 11.76 -18.83 -0.41
C TRP A 38 11.96 -18.38 -1.84
N GLN A 39 13.02 -17.64 -2.08
CA GLN A 39 13.51 -17.30 -3.41
C GLN A 39 15.01 -17.54 -3.46
N GLN A 40 15.46 -18.31 -4.44
CA GLN A 40 16.89 -18.66 -4.61
C GLN A 40 17.53 -19.29 -3.36
N GLY A 41 16.74 -20.06 -2.59
CA GLY A 41 17.20 -20.70 -1.35
C GLY A 41 17.19 -19.80 -0.11
N GLU A 42 16.94 -18.51 -0.26
CA GLU A 42 16.80 -17.57 0.87
C GLU A 42 15.35 -17.50 1.34
N LEU A 43 15.13 -17.52 2.65
CA LEU A 43 13.82 -17.35 3.27
C LEU A 43 13.45 -15.87 3.26
N LEU A 44 12.60 -15.46 2.31
CA LEU A 44 12.14 -14.07 2.20
C LEU A 44 10.98 -13.76 3.14
N ILE A 45 10.09 -14.73 3.34
CA ILE A 45 8.89 -14.56 4.16
C ILE A 45 8.85 -15.70 5.16
N ASN A 46 8.81 -15.34 6.45
CA ASN A 46 8.80 -16.29 7.55
C ASN A 46 7.53 -16.11 8.39
N LYS A 47 6.70 -17.16 8.45
CA LYS A 47 5.50 -17.23 9.30
C LYS A 47 4.51 -16.10 9.04
N VAL A 48 4.09 -15.94 7.80
CA VAL A 48 3.01 -15.00 7.48
C VAL A 48 1.67 -15.64 7.79
N ALA A 49 0.87 -14.94 8.60
CA ALA A 49 -0.53 -15.27 8.81
C ALA A 49 -1.38 -14.60 7.74
N VAL A 50 -2.23 -15.38 7.07
CA VAL A 50 -3.13 -14.90 6.03
C VAL A 50 -4.56 -15.32 6.36
N PHE A 51 -5.47 -14.35 6.33
CA PHE A 51 -6.90 -14.60 6.38
C PHE A 51 -7.56 -13.91 5.19
N LEU A 52 -8.26 -14.69 4.36
CA LEU A 52 -9.03 -14.21 3.23
C LEU A 52 -10.50 -14.53 3.45
N GLN A 53 -11.35 -13.54 3.31
CA GLN A 53 -12.80 -13.70 3.25
C GLN A 53 -13.32 -12.97 2.02
N THR A 54 -14.22 -13.58 1.26
CA THR A 54 -14.89 -12.92 0.14
C THR A 54 -16.27 -13.53 -0.10
N ASP A 55 -17.24 -12.66 -0.41
CA ASP A 55 -18.54 -13.02 -0.93
C ASP A 55 -18.65 -12.48 -2.36
N ILE A 56 -18.78 -13.38 -3.32
CA ILE A 56 -18.87 -13.07 -4.74
C ILE A 56 -20.27 -13.42 -5.21
N GLU A 57 -20.99 -12.44 -5.77
CA GLU A 57 -22.24 -12.66 -6.49
C GLU A 57 -21.99 -12.56 -7.99
N VAL A 58 -22.53 -13.47 -8.77
CA VAL A 58 -22.39 -13.50 -10.22
C VAL A 58 -23.77 -13.50 -10.85
N ASP A 59 -24.09 -12.44 -11.57
CA ASP A 59 -25.22 -12.41 -12.50
C ASP A 59 -24.74 -12.90 -13.88
N ARG A 60 -25.21 -14.06 -14.26
CA ARG A 60 -24.81 -14.71 -15.52
C ARG A 60 -25.42 -14.03 -16.75
N SER A 61 -26.55 -13.35 -16.59
CA SER A 61 -27.25 -12.68 -17.69
C SER A 61 -26.53 -11.43 -18.16
N THR A 62 -25.90 -10.73 -17.22
CA THR A 62 -25.17 -9.48 -17.47
C THR A 62 -23.65 -9.66 -17.41
N ALA A 63 -23.16 -10.87 -17.10
CA ALA A 63 -21.76 -11.18 -16.83
C ALA A 63 -21.14 -10.25 -15.75
N LEU A 64 -21.97 -9.84 -14.78
CA LEU A 64 -21.58 -8.98 -13.67
C LEU A 64 -21.18 -9.82 -12.46
N TRP A 65 -20.03 -9.49 -11.90
CA TRP A 65 -19.50 -10.05 -10.66
C TRP A 65 -19.46 -8.95 -9.63
N THR A 66 -20.12 -9.16 -8.51
CA THR A 66 -20.10 -8.22 -7.39
C THR A 66 -19.28 -8.81 -6.26
N LEU A 67 -18.22 -8.12 -5.87
CA LEU A 67 -17.38 -8.43 -4.72
C LEU A 67 -17.96 -7.74 -3.49
N LYS A 68 -18.36 -8.54 -2.50
CA LYS A 68 -18.90 -8.05 -1.22
C LYS A 68 -18.06 -8.63 -0.08
N ASN A 69 -17.83 -7.84 0.96
CA ASN A 69 -17.10 -8.29 2.14
C ASN A 69 -15.75 -8.96 1.81
N THR A 70 -15.09 -8.51 0.74
CA THR A 70 -13.81 -9.06 0.34
C THR A 70 -12.72 -8.43 1.18
N GLY A 71 -12.12 -9.20 2.05
CA GLY A 71 -11.04 -8.78 2.93
C GLY A 71 -9.90 -9.79 2.93
N LEU A 72 -8.69 -9.27 2.84
CA LEU A 72 -7.44 -10.02 3.00
C LEU A 72 -6.68 -9.43 4.17
N THR A 73 -6.43 -10.24 5.19
CA THR A 73 -5.59 -9.83 6.32
C THR A 73 -4.25 -10.56 6.24
N ILE A 74 -3.16 -9.82 6.28
CA ILE A 74 -1.80 -10.35 6.29
C ILE A 74 -1.08 -9.77 7.51
N ASN A 75 -0.69 -10.63 8.45
CA ASN A 75 -0.01 -10.23 9.70
C ASN A 75 -0.70 -9.05 10.43
N GLY A 76 -2.04 -9.05 10.45
CA GLY A 76 -2.84 -8.00 11.10
C GLY A 76 -3.14 -6.78 10.25
N ILE A 77 -2.52 -6.61 9.08
CA ILE A 77 -2.90 -5.57 8.11
C ILE A 77 -4.06 -6.07 7.28
N ARG A 78 -5.18 -5.36 7.33
CA ARG A 78 -6.38 -5.67 6.58
C ARG A 78 -6.47 -4.86 5.31
N MET A 79 -6.67 -5.54 4.20
CA MET A 79 -7.02 -4.97 2.90
C MET A 79 -8.45 -5.35 2.57
N ASP A 80 -9.27 -4.38 2.23
CA ASP A 80 -10.65 -4.58 1.78
C ASP A 80 -10.77 -4.22 0.30
N VAL A 81 -11.50 -5.04 -0.46
CA VAL A 81 -11.82 -4.75 -1.86
C VAL A 81 -13.29 -5.04 -2.09
N ASN A 82 -14.04 -4.05 -2.56
CA ASN A 82 -15.46 -4.20 -2.86
C ASN A 82 -15.78 -3.51 -4.17
N GLY A 83 -16.82 -3.97 -4.86
CA GLY A 83 -17.29 -3.35 -6.09
C GLY A 83 -17.67 -4.35 -7.16
N GLU A 84 -17.58 -3.94 -8.40
CA GLU A 84 -18.13 -4.67 -9.53
C GLU A 84 -17.06 -4.92 -10.61
N LEU A 85 -17.15 -6.11 -11.18
CA LEU A 85 -16.40 -6.53 -12.37
C LEU A 85 -17.38 -7.00 -13.42
N ARG A 86 -17.25 -6.51 -14.64
CA ARG A 86 -18.10 -6.93 -15.77
C ARG A 86 -17.25 -7.43 -16.92
N ARG A 87 -17.41 -8.69 -17.28
CA ARG A 87 -16.71 -9.26 -18.43
C ARG A 87 -17.44 -8.89 -19.73
N ASP A 88 -16.71 -8.26 -20.64
CA ASP A 88 -17.13 -8.07 -22.03
C ASP A 88 -16.39 -9.06 -22.93
N THR A 89 -17.14 -9.99 -23.53
CA THR A 89 -16.59 -11.03 -24.41
C THR A 89 -16.31 -10.51 -25.81
N VAL A 90 -16.95 -9.42 -26.22
CA VAL A 90 -16.77 -8.81 -27.55
C VAL A 90 -15.45 -8.03 -27.57
N THR A 91 -15.26 -7.14 -26.62
CA THR A 91 -14.03 -6.35 -26.51
C THR A 91 -12.89 -7.11 -25.86
N LYS A 92 -13.15 -8.27 -25.26
CA LYS A 92 -12.21 -9.08 -24.46
C LYS A 92 -11.61 -8.27 -23.31
N THR A 93 -12.43 -7.43 -22.68
CA THR A 93 -12.03 -6.62 -21.52
C THR A 93 -12.84 -7.00 -20.28
N VAL A 94 -12.36 -6.56 -19.13
CA VAL A 94 -13.08 -6.59 -17.86
C VAL A 94 -13.27 -5.17 -17.40
N GLY A 95 -14.51 -4.69 -17.40
CA GLY A 95 -14.88 -3.43 -16.78
C GLY A 95 -14.75 -3.57 -15.25
N MET A 96 -14.15 -2.58 -14.62
CA MET A 96 -13.87 -2.55 -13.19
C MET A 96 -14.44 -1.29 -12.56
N ASN A 97 -15.11 -1.45 -11.44
CA ASN A 97 -15.49 -0.36 -10.54
C ASN A 97 -15.26 -0.89 -9.11
N LEU A 98 -14.02 -0.81 -8.68
CA LEU A 98 -13.57 -1.37 -7.40
C LEU A 98 -13.14 -0.25 -6.47
N LYS A 99 -13.50 -0.39 -5.20
CA LYS A 99 -12.97 0.40 -4.09
C LYS A 99 -12.09 -0.51 -3.25
N TYR A 100 -10.92 -0.03 -2.90
CA TYR A 100 -10.01 -0.75 -2.01
C TYR A 100 -9.59 0.12 -0.83
N GLY A 101 -9.29 -0.54 0.26
CA GLY A 101 -8.76 0.08 1.45
C GLY A 101 -7.72 -0.81 2.11
N LEU A 102 -6.78 -0.19 2.80
CA LEU A 102 -5.82 -0.87 3.66
C LEU A 102 -5.83 -0.18 5.01
N HIS A 103 -6.01 -0.98 6.05
CA HIS A 103 -5.97 -0.52 7.43
C HIS A 103 -4.91 -1.30 8.19
N ALA A 104 -3.92 -0.58 8.68
CA ALA A 104 -2.92 -1.11 9.58
C ALA A 104 -3.20 -0.59 11.00
N PRO A 105 -3.30 -1.47 12.00
CA PRO A 105 -3.62 -1.07 13.37
C PRO A 105 -2.55 -0.19 14.00
N SER A 106 -1.32 -0.28 13.51
CA SER A 106 -0.22 0.57 13.95
C SER A 106 0.86 0.67 12.87
N MET A 107 1.67 1.73 12.94
CA MET A 107 2.87 1.85 12.12
C MET A 107 3.86 0.71 12.36
N GLU A 108 3.95 0.19 13.58
CA GLU A 108 4.78 -0.97 13.91
C GLU A 108 4.37 -2.20 13.09
N THR A 109 3.06 -2.44 12.91
CA THR A 109 2.57 -3.54 12.07
C THR A 109 3.03 -3.38 10.62
N VAL A 110 3.02 -2.16 10.09
CA VAL A 110 3.52 -1.86 8.73
C VAL A 110 5.02 -2.12 8.63
N MET A 111 5.78 -1.63 9.59
CA MET A 111 7.24 -1.78 9.60
C MET A 111 7.65 -3.26 9.72
N ASN A 112 6.90 -4.06 10.47
CA ASN A 112 7.15 -5.50 10.61
C ASN A 112 6.87 -6.31 9.32
N MET A 113 6.23 -5.71 8.31
CA MET A 113 6.09 -6.34 6.98
C MET A 113 7.32 -6.13 6.09
N ILE A 114 8.19 -5.19 6.42
CA ILE A 114 9.42 -4.97 5.66
C ILE A 114 10.31 -6.21 5.82
N PRO A 115 10.80 -6.81 4.72
CA PRO A 115 11.66 -7.99 4.81
C PRO A 115 12.93 -7.72 5.64
N GLU A 116 13.37 -8.73 6.38
CA GLU A 116 14.57 -8.64 7.23
C GLU A 116 15.87 -8.29 6.46
N ALA A 117 15.86 -8.52 5.15
CA ALA A 117 16.95 -8.08 4.27
C ALA A 117 17.16 -6.56 4.28
N TYR A 118 16.10 -5.78 4.60
CA TYR A 118 16.15 -4.32 4.65
C TYR A 118 16.13 -3.77 6.08
N VAL A 119 15.48 -4.47 7.00
CA VAL A 119 15.30 -4.02 8.39
C VAL A 119 15.33 -5.24 9.31
N LYS A 120 16.19 -5.25 10.30
CA LYS A 120 16.24 -6.32 11.31
C LYS A 120 14.98 -6.28 12.17
N ARG A 121 14.20 -7.37 12.20
CA ARG A 121 12.98 -7.49 12.99
C ARG A 121 13.24 -7.29 14.48
N GLY A 122 12.29 -6.66 15.16
CA GLY A 122 12.38 -6.40 16.59
C GLY A 122 13.23 -5.21 16.98
N GLN A 123 13.83 -4.52 16.01
CA GLN A 123 14.68 -3.35 16.26
C GLN A 123 13.96 -2.01 16.01
N ILE A 124 12.70 -2.04 15.55
CA ILE A 124 11.89 -0.83 15.33
C ILE A 124 10.72 -0.80 16.29
N SER A 125 10.60 0.31 17.01
CA SER A 125 9.38 0.68 17.71
C SER A 125 8.71 1.81 16.94
N ALA A 126 7.47 1.62 16.51
CA ALA A 126 6.74 2.62 15.75
C ALA A 126 5.29 2.74 16.24
N LYS A 127 4.76 3.95 16.23
CA LYS A 127 3.38 4.29 16.59
C LYS A 127 2.77 5.11 15.47
N GLY A 128 1.45 5.29 15.51
CA GLY A 128 0.70 6.05 14.52
C GLY A 128 -0.24 5.17 13.71
N GLU A 129 -1.15 5.81 13.02
CA GLU A 129 -2.15 5.17 12.18
C GLU A 129 -1.84 5.40 10.71
N VAL A 130 -1.96 4.35 9.89
CA VAL A 130 -1.84 4.43 8.43
C VAL A 130 -3.15 3.99 7.81
N LYS A 131 -3.73 4.86 7.02
CA LYS A 131 -4.92 4.58 6.21
C LYS A 131 -4.58 4.75 4.74
N VAL A 132 -4.90 3.73 3.95
CA VAL A 132 -4.79 3.76 2.50
C VAL A 132 -6.14 3.37 1.91
N ASN A 133 -6.64 4.16 0.97
CA ASN A 133 -7.84 3.80 0.21
C ASN A 133 -7.74 4.33 -1.21
N GLY A 134 -8.55 3.76 -2.09
CA GLY A 134 -8.56 4.18 -3.48
C GLY A 134 -9.61 3.45 -4.32
N THR A 135 -9.56 3.70 -5.62
CA THR A 135 -10.44 3.08 -6.60
C THR A 135 -9.66 2.56 -7.80
N LEU A 136 -10.24 1.55 -8.47
CA LEU A 136 -9.83 1.07 -9.78
C LEU A 136 -11.04 1.18 -10.70
N GLU A 137 -11.00 2.07 -11.67
CA GLU A 137 -12.15 2.39 -12.52
C GLU A 137 -11.78 2.34 -14.01
N GLY A 138 -12.58 1.62 -14.80
CA GLY A 138 -12.41 1.51 -16.24
C GLY A 138 -12.25 0.06 -16.70
N ASN A 139 -11.68 -0.13 -17.89
CA ASN A 139 -11.52 -1.45 -18.50
C ASN A 139 -10.08 -1.96 -18.37
N TYR A 140 -9.95 -3.25 -18.10
CA TYR A 140 -8.68 -3.97 -18.14
C TYR A 140 -8.68 -5.02 -19.25
N GLY A 141 -7.61 -5.09 -20.02
CA GLY A 141 -7.44 -6.03 -21.14
C GLY A 141 -7.50 -5.34 -22.49
N ASN A 142 -7.12 -6.06 -23.55
CA ASN A 142 -7.05 -5.53 -24.92
C ASN A 142 -6.36 -4.15 -25.01
N LYS A 143 -5.18 -4.00 -24.36
CA LYS A 143 -4.38 -2.76 -24.27
C LYS A 143 -5.08 -1.61 -23.50
N GLN A 144 -6.17 -1.89 -22.80
CA GLN A 144 -6.80 -0.93 -21.88
C GLN A 144 -6.33 -1.18 -20.44
N LEU A 145 -6.19 -0.10 -19.68
CA LEU A 145 -5.87 -0.10 -18.27
C LEU A 145 -6.89 0.75 -17.52
N PRO A 146 -7.35 0.32 -16.34
CA PRO A 146 -8.20 1.14 -15.49
C PRO A 146 -7.41 2.34 -14.97
N ALA A 147 -8.12 3.40 -14.64
CA ALA A 147 -7.59 4.48 -13.83
C ALA A 147 -7.49 4.05 -12.36
N ILE A 148 -6.51 4.58 -11.65
CA ILE A 148 -6.22 4.26 -10.26
C ILE A 148 -6.27 5.56 -9.46
N SER A 149 -7.08 5.62 -8.41
CA SER A 149 -6.93 6.62 -7.36
C SER A 149 -6.27 6.02 -6.13
N LEU A 150 -5.51 6.81 -5.40
CA LEU A 150 -4.86 6.41 -4.17
C LEU A 150 -4.87 7.57 -3.18
N ASN A 151 -5.34 7.33 -1.97
CA ASN A 151 -5.26 8.25 -0.85
C ASN A 151 -4.52 7.57 0.29
N ILE A 152 -3.51 8.26 0.84
CA ILE A 152 -2.72 7.80 1.98
C ILE A 152 -2.80 8.86 3.07
N LYS A 153 -3.20 8.45 4.27
CA LYS A 153 -3.14 9.28 5.47
C LYS A 153 -2.33 8.60 6.54
N ILE A 154 -1.35 9.32 7.05
CA ILE A 154 -0.52 8.93 8.18
C ILE A 154 -0.70 10.02 9.24
N ASN A 155 -1.13 9.65 10.42
CA ASN A 155 -1.40 10.58 11.51
C ASN A 155 -0.49 10.28 12.69
N ASP A 156 0.19 11.32 13.19
CA ASP A 156 0.98 11.33 14.42
C ASP A 156 1.87 10.09 14.57
N ALA A 157 2.51 9.70 13.46
CA ALA A 157 3.40 8.56 13.47
C ALA A 157 4.74 8.93 14.09
N SER A 158 5.30 8.00 14.86
CA SER A 158 6.65 8.11 15.40
C SER A 158 7.36 6.78 15.20
N ALA A 159 8.67 6.82 15.05
CA ALA A 159 9.47 5.62 14.89
C ALA A 159 10.85 5.78 15.52
N ARG A 160 11.32 4.72 16.16
CA ARG A 160 12.66 4.64 16.72
C ARG A 160 13.28 3.30 16.38
N TYR A 161 14.47 3.36 15.86
CA TYR A 161 15.27 2.18 15.59
C TYR A 161 16.14 1.88 16.81
N GLU A 162 16.09 0.65 17.32
CA GLU A 162 16.89 0.23 18.47
C GLU A 162 18.40 0.30 18.12
N GLY A 163 19.18 0.87 19.03
CA GLY A 163 20.63 1.07 18.80
C GLY A 163 20.98 2.36 18.05
N LEU A 164 20.00 3.11 17.53
CA LEU A 164 20.23 4.45 17.01
C LEU A 164 19.91 5.52 18.06
N PRO A 165 20.71 6.60 18.14
CA PRO A 165 20.52 7.63 19.17
C PRO A 165 19.26 8.48 18.94
N TYR A 166 18.77 8.58 17.71
CA TYR A 166 17.66 9.43 17.33
C TYR A 166 16.52 8.63 16.69
N GLY A 167 15.34 9.21 16.65
CA GLY A 167 14.14 8.67 16.02
C GLY A 167 13.36 9.74 15.29
N ILE A 168 12.22 9.35 14.76
CA ILE A 168 11.19 10.25 14.24
C ILE A 168 10.21 10.49 15.37
N ASP A 169 10.04 11.73 15.77
CA ASP A 169 9.18 12.12 16.89
C ASP A 169 7.74 12.36 16.43
N ASN A 170 7.57 12.96 15.23
CA ASN A 170 6.28 13.15 14.59
C ASN A 170 6.41 13.03 13.08
N PHE A 171 5.51 12.24 12.48
CA PHE A 171 5.35 12.13 11.05
C PHE A 171 3.86 12.12 10.69
N THR A 172 3.45 13.12 9.94
CA THR A 172 2.09 13.24 9.42
C THR A 172 2.15 13.45 7.92
N ALA A 173 1.34 12.72 7.15
CA ALA A 173 1.24 12.87 5.72
C ALA A 173 -0.20 12.68 5.24
N ASP A 174 -0.65 13.54 4.32
CA ASP A 174 -1.91 13.40 3.57
C ASP A 174 -1.58 13.50 2.08
N PHE A 175 -1.69 12.39 1.40
CA PHE A 175 -1.36 12.26 -0.01
C PHE A 175 -2.55 11.70 -0.78
N GLU A 176 -2.83 12.28 -1.94
CA GLU A 176 -3.78 11.74 -2.91
C GLU A 176 -3.20 11.71 -4.31
N SER A 177 -3.64 10.75 -5.10
CA SER A 177 -3.28 10.68 -6.51
C SER A 177 -4.41 10.08 -7.35
N TYR A 178 -4.39 10.47 -8.61
CA TYR A 178 -5.20 9.88 -9.66
C TYR A 178 -4.32 9.64 -10.88
N ILE A 179 -4.27 8.41 -11.36
CA ILE A 179 -3.43 8.03 -12.50
C ILE A 179 -4.28 7.31 -13.54
N ASP A 180 -4.42 7.92 -14.70
CA ASP A 180 -5.06 7.32 -15.89
C ASP A 180 -4.02 7.13 -17.00
N LEU A 181 -3.40 5.95 -17.04
CA LEU A 181 -2.39 5.61 -18.04
C LEU A 181 -2.93 5.62 -19.48
N MET A 182 -4.24 5.58 -19.64
CA MET A 182 -4.91 5.73 -20.94
C MET A 182 -5.13 7.21 -21.33
N ARG A 183 -4.78 8.13 -20.43
CA ARG A 183 -4.85 9.59 -20.64
C ARG A 183 -6.24 10.12 -21.02
N ARG A 184 -7.31 9.46 -20.53
CA ARG A 184 -8.69 9.93 -20.71
C ARG A 184 -9.01 11.13 -19.82
N ASN A 185 -8.36 11.17 -18.65
CA ASN A 185 -8.45 12.26 -17.68
C ASN A 185 -7.05 12.67 -17.22
N PRO A 186 -6.85 13.94 -16.81
CA PRO A 186 -5.60 14.40 -16.25
C PRO A 186 -5.18 13.59 -15.02
N SER A 187 -3.94 13.14 -15.01
CA SER A 187 -3.36 12.45 -13.86
C SER A 187 -2.66 13.44 -12.95
N PHE A 188 -2.77 13.26 -11.65
CA PHE A 188 -2.16 14.15 -10.67
C PHE A 188 -1.61 13.42 -9.46
N LEU A 189 -0.67 14.10 -8.78
CA LEU A 189 -0.22 13.78 -7.43
C LEU A 189 -0.42 15.02 -6.56
N ASN A 190 -0.91 14.85 -5.35
CA ASN A 190 -1.15 15.93 -4.41
C ASN A 190 -0.73 15.50 -3.00
N LEU A 191 0.38 16.04 -2.54
CA LEU A 191 0.82 15.95 -1.16
C LEU A 191 0.28 17.17 -0.42
N LYS A 192 -0.86 17.03 0.24
CA LYS A 192 -1.55 18.12 0.93
C LYS A 192 -0.80 18.59 2.17
N ILE A 193 -0.19 17.65 2.87
CA ILE A 193 0.58 17.87 4.10
C ILE A 193 1.69 16.84 4.15
N LEU A 194 2.89 17.30 4.43
CA LEU A 194 4.00 16.52 4.95
C LEU A 194 4.55 17.25 6.17
N HIS A 195 4.45 16.65 7.33
CA HIS A 195 5.08 17.10 8.55
C HIS A 195 6.01 16.00 9.04
N PHE A 196 7.28 16.30 9.10
CA PHE A 196 8.30 15.43 9.67
C PHE A 196 9.03 16.20 10.77
N GLU A 197 9.16 15.61 11.94
CA GLU A 197 9.88 16.16 13.08
C GLU A 197 10.75 15.08 13.72
N GLY A 198 12.00 15.41 13.93
CA GLY A 198 13.00 14.61 14.60
C GLY A 198 14.06 15.51 15.22
N VAL A 199 15.12 14.93 15.77
CA VAL A 199 16.18 15.71 16.44
C VAL A 199 16.85 16.68 15.45
N HIS A 200 16.78 17.97 15.75
CA HIS A 200 17.32 19.05 14.91
C HIS A 200 16.84 19.04 13.45
N THR A 201 15.72 18.38 13.18
CA THR A 201 15.17 18.29 11.83
C THR A 201 13.67 18.52 11.87
N LYS A 202 13.20 19.47 11.08
CA LYS A 202 11.79 19.74 10.87
C LYS A 202 11.55 20.00 9.39
N ILE A 203 10.56 19.31 8.83
CA ILE A 203 10.14 19.50 7.44
C ILE A 203 8.63 19.73 7.44
N LEU A 204 8.21 20.84 6.87
CA LEU A 204 6.83 21.12 6.52
C LEU A 204 6.79 21.30 5.02
N ALA A 205 5.95 20.54 4.32
CA ALA A 205 5.85 20.67 2.87
C ALA A 205 4.43 20.32 2.39
N ASP A 206 4.06 20.93 1.30
CA ASP A 206 2.99 20.50 0.41
C ASP A 206 3.48 20.55 -1.03
N ALA A 207 2.95 19.68 -1.87
CA ALA A 207 3.34 19.62 -3.27
C ALA A 207 2.17 19.13 -4.13
N LYS A 208 2.04 19.72 -5.32
CA LYS A 208 1.06 19.31 -6.31
C LYS A 208 1.74 19.12 -7.65
N VAL A 209 1.47 18.00 -8.31
CA VAL A 209 1.85 17.74 -9.69
C VAL A 209 0.56 17.57 -10.48
N GLU A 210 0.31 18.48 -11.39
CA GLU A 210 -0.83 18.45 -12.31
C GLU A 210 -0.36 17.93 -13.66
N ASP A 211 -1.26 17.32 -14.40
CA ASP A 211 -1.04 16.75 -15.73
C ASP A 211 0.18 15.81 -15.86
N LEU A 212 0.38 15.02 -14.83
CA LEU A 212 1.55 14.17 -14.57
C LEU A 212 2.09 13.39 -15.79
N LEU A 213 1.21 12.94 -16.70
CA LEU A 213 1.58 12.03 -17.79
C LEU A 213 1.79 12.73 -19.14
N ILE A 214 1.50 14.02 -19.26
CA ILE A 214 1.54 14.76 -20.54
C ILE A 214 2.50 15.94 -20.43
N ASP A 215 2.17 16.90 -19.57
CA ASP A 215 2.96 18.14 -19.38
C ASP A 215 2.92 18.51 -17.88
N PRO A 216 3.76 17.86 -17.06
CA PRO A 216 3.65 17.98 -15.61
C PRO A 216 3.99 19.39 -15.12
N PHE A 217 3.04 20.03 -14.46
CA PHE A 217 3.24 21.26 -13.73
C PHE A 217 3.37 20.97 -12.24
N ILE A 218 4.46 21.44 -11.62
CA ILE A 218 4.79 21.17 -10.22
C ILE A 218 4.70 22.45 -9.41
N THR A 219 3.89 22.41 -8.36
CA THR A 219 3.87 23.43 -7.30
C THR A 219 4.43 22.79 -6.04
N LEU A 220 5.37 23.43 -5.36
CA LEU A 220 5.99 22.96 -4.13
C LEU A 220 6.14 24.13 -3.16
N HIS A 221 5.61 23.94 -1.96
CA HIS A 221 5.91 24.83 -0.83
C HIS A 221 6.63 24.01 0.23
N THR A 222 7.70 24.53 0.78
CA THR A 222 8.40 23.85 1.88
C THR A 222 9.04 24.86 2.83
N GLU A 223 8.95 24.53 4.11
CA GLU A 223 9.67 25.14 5.21
C GLU A 223 10.44 24.04 5.93
N SER A 224 11.76 24.05 5.82
CA SER A 224 12.57 22.92 6.29
C SER A 224 13.85 23.39 6.95
N THR A 225 14.12 22.82 8.12
CA THR A 225 15.43 22.84 8.77
C THR A 225 15.87 21.40 8.94
N VAL A 226 16.94 21.01 8.29
CA VAL A 226 17.41 19.61 8.28
C VAL A 226 18.86 19.56 8.75
N ASP A 227 19.10 18.87 9.85
CA ASP A 227 20.43 18.46 10.28
C ASP A 227 20.70 17.06 9.70
N LEU A 228 21.50 17.01 8.63
CA LEU A 228 21.80 15.77 7.92
C LEU A 228 22.63 14.79 8.78
N ASP A 229 23.44 15.30 9.73
CA ASP A 229 24.16 14.46 10.68
C ASP A 229 23.21 13.79 11.69
N ALA A 230 22.17 14.51 12.13
CA ALA A 230 21.12 13.96 12.98
C ALA A 230 20.25 12.96 12.21
N LEU A 231 19.87 13.30 10.97
CA LEU A 231 19.07 12.45 10.10
C LEU A 231 19.79 11.11 9.81
N ALA A 232 21.08 11.16 9.51
CA ALA A 232 21.91 9.96 9.30
C ALA A 232 21.96 9.03 10.51
N LYS A 233 21.73 9.55 11.72
CA LYS A 233 21.69 8.78 12.98
C LYS A 233 20.27 8.35 13.37
N THR A 234 19.27 8.71 12.58
CA THR A 234 17.86 8.31 12.74
C THR A 234 17.54 7.02 11.99
N PHE A 235 18.25 6.76 10.89
CA PHE A 235 18.02 5.61 10.02
C PHE A 235 19.25 4.68 9.99
N PRO A 236 19.06 3.36 9.86
CA PRO A 236 20.14 2.41 9.70
C PRO A 236 20.71 2.47 8.27
N LEU A 237 21.57 3.46 8.03
CA LEU A 237 22.24 3.62 6.74
C LEU A 237 23.28 2.51 6.53
N GLN A 238 23.52 2.16 5.27
CA GLN A 238 24.63 1.27 4.91
C GLN A 238 25.98 1.93 5.27
N GLU A 239 26.95 1.15 5.69
CA GLU A 239 28.28 1.64 6.11
C GLU A 239 29.00 2.49 5.06
N SER A 240 28.69 2.27 3.79
CA SER A 240 29.23 3.04 2.65
C SER A 240 28.60 4.41 2.46
N VAL A 241 27.48 4.71 3.16
CA VAL A 241 26.73 5.98 3.00
C VAL A 241 27.06 6.93 4.14
N THR A 242 27.62 8.08 3.79
CA THR A 242 27.86 9.17 4.75
C THR A 242 27.08 10.40 4.30
N ILE A 243 26.21 10.92 5.17
CA ILE A 243 25.45 12.14 4.95
C ILE A 243 25.82 13.13 6.05
N ARG A 244 26.20 14.37 5.67
CA ARG A 244 26.60 15.42 6.62
C ARG A 244 26.17 16.79 6.13
N GLY A 245 25.93 17.70 7.07
CA GLY A 245 25.64 19.10 6.81
C GLY A 245 24.32 19.57 7.38
N LYS A 246 23.98 20.81 7.09
CA LYS A 246 22.70 21.43 7.46
C LYS A 246 22.07 22.07 6.23
N LEU A 247 20.77 21.94 6.13
CA LEU A 247 19.96 22.55 5.08
C LEU A 247 18.83 23.33 5.72
N ASP A 248 18.76 24.62 5.41
CA ASP A 248 17.61 25.46 5.69
C ASP A 248 17.01 25.89 4.35
N ALA A 249 15.76 25.57 4.12
CA ALA A 249 15.06 25.87 2.88
C ALA A 249 13.67 26.43 3.16
N GLY A 250 13.36 27.54 2.49
CA GLY A 250 12.01 28.08 2.36
C GLY A 250 11.76 28.34 0.87
N LEU A 251 10.79 27.63 0.29
CA LEU A 251 10.38 27.76 -1.11
C LEU A 251 8.86 28.00 -1.15
N ASN A 252 8.45 28.95 -1.99
CA ASN A 252 7.05 29.24 -2.31
C ASN A 252 6.83 29.19 -3.81
#